data_e27444b00db908e6c3a71e19f126540c
#
_entry.id   e27444b00db908e6c3a71e19f126540c
#
_cell.length_a   1.000
_cell.length_b   1.000
_cell.length_c   1.000
_cell.angle_alpha   90.00
_cell.angle_beta   90.00
_cell.angle_gamma   90.00
#
_symmetry.space_group_name_H-M   'P 1'
#
loop_
_entity.id
_entity.type
_entity.pdbx_description
1 polymer ?
#
loop_
_entity_poly.entity_id
_entity_poly.type
_entity_poly.pdbx_seq_one_letter_code
_entity_poly.pdbx_strand_id
1 'polypeptide(L)'
;MDADGLNPDRYFDPDPSIRRVARALYEETRDLPIVSPHGHVDPRVLAENAPFPEPASLIVQPDHYILRLLYANGVPLEALLKGDPRRVWQLFAEHYYLFRGTPSGAWLDYELHEVFGVRERLSGDTAARVYDQIVEKLAAPEFRPRALFERFNIEVLATTDAATDELEHHCAIRESGWKGRVIPTFRPDALFKISSPEFDGLGARDYTSFIRAIAERRAYFKQLGATATDHAVLEPYTALLPEEEAERLFQRACEGAATPDDERRFTAHLLMEMAGLSLADGMVMQIHAGALRNHNRAVFERFGPDMGGDIPVATEFTRNLRPLLERYGNDPGFTLVLFTLDESTYSRELAPLAGHYPAVRLGPPWWFHDSMEGMRRFRERTTETASIYKTAGFNDDTRAFCSIPARHDLARRMDANFLGGLVARHVIDESDARRMARALAYELVKTTYRL
;
A
#
# COMPACT_ATOMS: atom_id res chain seq x y z
N MET A 1 8.83 -22.27 15.33
CA MET A 1 7.60 -22.94 14.87
C MET A 1 7.55 -24.25 15.63
N ASP A 2 6.48 -24.49 16.30
CA ASP A 2 6.21 -25.82 16.83
C ASP A 2 5.97 -26.75 15.63
N ALA A 3 6.18 -28.06 15.81
CA ALA A 3 6.05 -29.05 14.72
C ALA A 3 4.64 -29.05 14.06
N ASP A 4 3.66 -28.42 14.67
CA ASP A 4 2.25 -28.41 14.28
C ASP A 4 1.78 -27.14 13.55
N GLY A 5 2.64 -26.14 13.32
CA GLY A 5 2.28 -24.94 12.55
C GLY A 5 2.47 -23.60 13.26
N LEU A 6 1.86 -22.54 12.70
CA LEU A 6 1.87 -21.22 13.31
C LEU A 6 0.96 -21.21 14.54
N ASN A 7 1.48 -20.66 15.65
CA ASN A 7 0.67 -20.57 16.87
C ASN A 7 -0.63 -19.79 16.59
N PRO A 8 -1.82 -20.36 16.90
CA PRO A 8 -3.10 -19.70 16.65
C PRO A 8 -3.28 -18.39 17.43
N ASP A 9 -2.58 -18.23 18.55
CA ASP A 9 -2.59 -17.02 19.38
C ASP A 9 -1.48 -16.02 19.05
N ARG A 10 -0.74 -16.26 17.94
CA ARG A 10 0.31 -15.33 17.55
C ARG A 10 -0.21 -13.89 17.50
N TYR A 11 0.58 -12.97 18.02
CA TYR A 11 0.35 -11.52 18.08
C TYR A 11 -0.77 -11.07 19.02
N PHE A 12 -1.51 -11.99 19.67
CA PHE A 12 -2.48 -11.61 20.68
C PHE A 12 -1.82 -11.32 22.03
N ASP A 13 -2.49 -10.48 22.82
CA ASP A 13 -2.05 -10.12 24.15
C ASP A 13 -1.96 -11.37 25.06
N PRO A 14 -0.92 -11.48 25.90
CA PRO A 14 -0.80 -12.60 26.84
C PRO A 14 -1.86 -12.58 27.94
N ASP A 15 -2.54 -11.46 28.21
CA ASP A 15 -3.65 -11.41 29.14
C ASP A 15 -4.82 -12.27 28.64
N PRO A 16 -5.25 -13.28 29.43
CA PRO A 16 -6.31 -14.19 29.00
C PRO A 16 -7.65 -13.51 28.72
N SER A 17 -7.97 -12.40 29.39
CA SER A 17 -9.22 -11.66 29.18
C SER A 17 -9.23 -10.98 27.81
N ILE A 18 -8.12 -10.35 27.43
CA ILE A 18 -7.95 -9.71 26.13
C ILE A 18 -7.89 -10.78 25.04
N ARG A 19 -7.03 -11.80 25.21
CA ARG A 19 -6.82 -12.86 24.22
C ARG A 19 -8.11 -13.63 23.90
N ARG A 20 -8.96 -13.92 24.88
CA ARG A 20 -10.25 -14.57 24.66
C ARG A 20 -11.12 -13.79 23.68
N VAL A 21 -11.26 -12.49 23.92
CA VAL A 21 -12.06 -11.61 23.05
C VAL A 21 -11.40 -11.45 21.67
N ALA A 22 -10.09 -11.18 21.63
CA ALA A 22 -9.34 -11.02 20.39
C ALA A 22 -9.47 -12.26 19.48
N ARG A 23 -9.36 -13.46 20.05
CA ARG A 23 -9.55 -14.72 19.31
C ARG A 23 -10.96 -14.80 18.72
N ALA A 24 -11.99 -14.52 19.51
CA ALA A 24 -13.37 -14.57 19.04
C ALA A 24 -13.63 -13.57 17.90
N LEU A 25 -13.13 -12.34 18.01
CA LEU A 25 -13.25 -11.32 16.96
C LEU A 25 -12.49 -11.71 15.69
N TYR A 26 -11.28 -12.27 15.83
CA TYR A 26 -10.50 -12.75 14.70
C TYR A 26 -11.19 -13.91 13.98
N GLU A 27 -11.72 -14.89 14.70
CA GLU A 27 -12.46 -16.02 14.10
C GLU A 27 -13.67 -15.56 13.25
N GLU A 28 -14.31 -14.46 13.60
CA GLU A 28 -15.42 -13.89 12.83
C GLU A 28 -14.97 -13.10 11.60
N THR A 29 -13.71 -12.66 11.55
CA THR A 29 -13.22 -11.78 10.48
C THR A 29 -12.18 -12.44 9.57
N ARG A 30 -11.52 -13.54 10.01
CA ARG A 30 -10.43 -14.16 9.28
C ARG A 30 -10.78 -14.61 7.85
N ASP A 31 -12.01 -15.08 7.67
CA ASP A 31 -12.50 -15.64 6.41
C ASP A 31 -13.29 -14.61 5.55
N LEU A 32 -13.36 -13.34 5.99
CA LEU A 32 -13.95 -12.28 5.17
C LEU A 32 -13.11 -12.09 3.89
N PRO A 33 -13.74 -11.73 2.77
CA PRO A 33 -13.01 -11.45 1.54
C PRO A 33 -11.90 -10.41 1.75
N ILE A 34 -10.82 -10.54 0.98
CA ILE A 34 -9.76 -9.54 0.93
C ILE A 34 -10.16 -8.49 -0.09
N VAL A 35 -10.24 -7.24 0.36
CA VAL A 35 -10.34 -6.07 -0.50
C VAL A 35 -9.02 -5.33 -0.39
N SER A 36 -8.21 -5.36 -1.46
CA SER A 36 -6.92 -4.66 -1.56
C SER A 36 -7.12 -3.41 -2.43
N PRO A 37 -7.43 -2.24 -1.81
CA PRO A 37 -7.80 -1.03 -2.54
C PRO A 37 -6.60 -0.23 -3.02
N HIS A 38 -5.40 -0.63 -2.61
CA HIS A 38 -4.13 -0.04 -2.98
C HIS A 38 -3.02 -1.08 -2.83
N GLY A 39 -2.21 -1.24 -3.87
CA GLY A 39 -1.08 -2.15 -3.89
C GLY A 39 -0.30 -2.01 -5.20
N HIS A 40 0.81 -2.76 -5.31
CA HIS A 40 1.78 -2.64 -6.39
C HIS A 40 2.07 -3.98 -7.08
N VAL A 41 1.15 -4.92 -7.01
CA VAL A 41 1.26 -6.17 -7.78
C VAL A 41 1.19 -5.84 -9.27
N ASP A 42 2.16 -6.34 -10.05
CA ASP A 42 2.16 -6.16 -11.50
C ASP A 42 0.93 -6.87 -12.11
N PRO A 43 0.01 -6.12 -12.77
CA PRO A 43 -1.21 -6.72 -13.35
C PRO A 43 -0.90 -7.76 -14.43
N ARG A 44 0.30 -7.71 -15.04
CA ARG A 44 0.77 -8.71 -16.01
C ARG A 44 0.74 -10.13 -15.43
N VAL A 45 1.06 -10.29 -14.14
CA VAL A 45 1.03 -11.58 -13.44
C VAL A 45 -0.35 -12.26 -13.58
N LEU A 46 -1.40 -11.48 -13.40
CA LEU A 46 -2.79 -11.98 -13.52
C LEU A 46 -3.29 -12.02 -14.98
N ALA A 47 -2.80 -11.12 -15.83
CA ALA A 47 -3.14 -11.12 -17.26
C ALA A 47 -2.62 -12.37 -17.96
N GLU A 48 -1.35 -12.68 -17.80
CA GLU A 48 -0.68 -13.83 -18.40
C GLU A 48 -1.07 -15.15 -17.73
N ASN A 49 -1.31 -15.14 -16.41
CA ASN A 49 -1.61 -16.32 -15.60
C ASN A 49 -0.59 -17.46 -15.80
N ALA A 50 0.67 -17.10 -16.06
CA ALA A 50 1.77 -18.05 -16.20
C ALA A 50 2.18 -18.61 -14.83
N PRO A 51 2.71 -19.84 -14.75
CA PRO A 51 3.28 -20.34 -13.51
C PRO A 51 4.40 -19.43 -13.01
N PHE A 52 4.49 -19.23 -11.70
CA PHE A 52 5.64 -18.55 -11.12
C PHE A 52 6.90 -19.43 -11.31
N PRO A 53 8.04 -18.83 -11.70
CA PRO A 53 9.21 -19.62 -12.07
C PRO A 53 9.87 -20.32 -10.88
N GLU A 54 10.01 -19.61 -9.74
CA GLU A 54 10.71 -20.12 -8.56
C GLU A 54 10.59 -19.13 -7.37
N PRO A 55 10.94 -19.56 -6.12
CA PRO A 55 10.68 -18.75 -4.92
C PRO A 55 11.52 -17.48 -4.78
N ALA A 56 12.74 -17.40 -5.33
CA ALA A 56 13.58 -16.21 -5.15
C ALA A 56 12.99 -15.00 -5.88
N SER A 57 12.51 -15.17 -7.11
CA SER A 57 11.84 -14.13 -7.89
C SER A 57 10.42 -13.83 -7.40
N LEU A 58 9.76 -14.79 -6.74
CA LEU A 58 8.41 -14.59 -6.23
C LEU A 58 8.40 -13.90 -4.85
N ILE A 59 9.32 -14.26 -3.95
CA ILE A 59 9.31 -13.85 -2.54
C ILE A 59 10.38 -12.81 -2.23
N VAL A 60 11.63 -13.00 -2.71
CA VAL A 60 12.78 -12.21 -2.25
C VAL A 60 12.97 -10.93 -3.07
N GLN A 61 13.03 -11.07 -4.39
CA GLN A 61 13.42 -9.97 -5.29
C GLN A 61 12.37 -8.84 -5.39
N PRO A 62 11.05 -9.09 -5.36
CA PRO A 62 10.06 -8.03 -5.43
C PRO A 62 9.93 -7.24 -4.13
N ASP A 63 10.34 -7.81 -2.99
CA ASP A 63 10.09 -7.22 -1.67
C ASP A 63 11.26 -6.37 -1.19
N HIS A 64 11.10 -5.05 -1.30
CA HIS A 64 12.09 -4.09 -0.84
C HIS A 64 12.33 -4.10 0.69
N TYR A 65 11.42 -4.62 1.50
CA TYR A 65 11.67 -4.85 2.93
C TYR A 65 12.72 -5.95 3.13
N ILE A 66 12.68 -7.00 2.31
CA ILE A 66 13.66 -8.08 2.34
C ILE A 66 15.01 -7.55 1.84
N LEU A 67 15.03 -6.92 0.66
CA LEU A 67 16.25 -6.37 0.07
C LEU A 67 16.96 -5.40 1.01
N ARG A 68 16.19 -4.50 1.65
CA ARG A 68 16.71 -3.50 2.58
C ARG A 68 17.43 -4.12 3.78
N LEU A 69 16.81 -5.09 4.44
CA LEU A 69 17.39 -5.73 5.62
C LEU A 69 18.62 -6.57 5.28
N LEU A 70 18.60 -7.30 4.18
CA LEU A 70 19.75 -8.05 3.70
C LEU A 70 20.92 -7.13 3.36
N TYR A 71 20.66 -6.06 2.60
CA TYR A 71 21.67 -5.07 2.23
C TYR A 71 22.29 -4.37 3.44
N ALA A 72 21.46 -3.93 4.38
CA ALA A 72 21.91 -3.28 5.61
C ALA A 72 22.80 -4.18 6.49
N ASN A 73 22.71 -5.51 6.30
CA ASN A 73 23.53 -6.49 6.99
C ASN A 73 24.65 -7.07 6.14
N GLY A 74 25.02 -6.39 5.04
CA GLY A 74 26.21 -6.69 4.25
C GLY A 74 26.01 -7.64 3.09
N VAL A 75 24.77 -8.08 2.78
CA VAL A 75 24.50 -8.88 1.58
C VAL A 75 24.47 -7.95 0.35
N PRO A 76 25.32 -8.15 -0.66
CA PRO A 76 25.36 -7.29 -1.82
C PRO A 76 24.05 -7.34 -2.63
N LEU A 77 23.45 -6.17 -2.93
CA LEU A 77 22.25 -6.10 -3.77
C LEU A 77 22.43 -6.76 -5.14
N GLU A 78 23.62 -6.66 -5.74
CA GLU A 78 23.90 -7.32 -7.01
C GLU A 78 23.75 -8.83 -6.95
N ALA A 79 24.15 -9.46 -5.84
CA ALA A 79 23.99 -10.89 -5.63
C ALA A 79 22.52 -11.29 -5.47
N LEU A 80 21.67 -10.39 -4.93
CA LEU A 80 20.24 -10.62 -4.77
C LEU A 80 19.46 -10.40 -6.07
N LEU A 81 19.82 -9.37 -6.84
CA LEU A 81 19.05 -8.94 -8.01
C LEU A 81 19.47 -9.66 -9.31
N LYS A 82 20.77 -10.04 -9.42
CA LYS A 82 21.34 -10.62 -10.64
C LYS A 82 21.93 -12.02 -10.43
N GLY A 83 21.84 -12.54 -9.20
CA GLY A 83 22.36 -13.88 -8.86
C GLY A 83 21.51 -15.00 -9.45
N ASP A 84 22.10 -16.20 -9.52
CA ASP A 84 21.36 -17.43 -9.78
C ASP A 84 20.24 -17.60 -8.74
N PRO A 85 19.01 -17.98 -9.12
CA PRO A 85 17.87 -18.03 -8.20
C PRO A 85 18.11 -18.91 -6.96
N ARG A 86 18.77 -20.06 -7.12
CA ARG A 86 19.10 -20.94 -5.98
C ARG A 86 20.12 -20.28 -5.05
N ARG A 87 21.06 -19.53 -5.59
CA ARG A 87 22.04 -18.80 -4.79
C ARG A 87 21.42 -17.62 -4.06
N VAL A 88 20.51 -16.90 -4.72
CA VAL A 88 19.71 -15.82 -4.08
C VAL A 88 18.91 -16.38 -2.91
N TRP A 89 18.21 -17.50 -3.12
CA TRP A 89 17.44 -18.17 -2.08
C TRP A 89 18.33 -18.67 -0.93
N GLN A 90 19.49 -19.24 -1.24
CA GLN A 90 20.46 -19.68 -0.22
C GLN A 90 20.93 -18.51 0.65
N LEU A 91 21.31 -17.38 0.03
CA LEU A 91 21.69 -16.15 0.74
C LEU A 91 20.56 -15.64 1.64
N PHE A 92 19.33 -15.62 1.13
CA PHE A 92 18.16 -15.23 1.91
C PHE A 92 17.95 -16.17 3.11
N ALA A 93 18.02 -17.47 2.91
CA ALA A 93 17.84 -18.47 3.96
C ALA A 93 18.94 -18.42 5.03
N GLU A 94 20.20 -18.23 4.64
CA GLU A 94 21.33 -18.02 5.56
C GLU A 94 21.12 -16.82 6.48
N HIS A 95 20.41 -15.79 5.98
CA HIS A 95 20.15 -14.55 6.69
C HIS A 95 18.71 -14.45 7.23
N TYR A 96 17.93 -15.53 7.17
CA TYR A 96 16.52 -15.51 7.59
C TYR A 96 16.34 -15.08 9.05
N TYR A 97 17.34 -15.26 9.89
CA TYR A 97 17.34 -14.80 11.29
C TYR A 97 17.17 -13.29 11.44
N LEU A 98 17.54 -12.48 10.44
CA LEU A 98 17.40 -11.02 10.46
C LEU A 98 15.93 -10.55 10.49
N PHE A 99 15.03 -11.38 10.01
CA PHE A 99 13.60 -11.05 9.94
C PHE A 99 12.85 -11.39 11.23
N ARG A 100 13.49 -12.07 12.20
CA ARG A 100 12.84 -12.41 13.48
C ARG A 100 12.47 -11.16 14.28
N GLY A 101 11.17 -11.08 14.70
CA GLY A 101 10.62 -9.94 15.42
C GLY A 101 10.24 -8.75 14.52
N THR A 102 10.36 -8.88 13.20
CA THR A 102 9.92 -7.88 12.23
C THR A 102 8.60 -8.27 11.57
N PRO A 103 7.85 -7.32 10.99
CA PRO A 103 6.64 -7.65 10.23
C PRO A 103 6.97 -8.55 9.02
N SER A 104 8.10 -8.32 8.34
CA SER A 104 8.53 -9.19 7.23
C SER A 104 8.70 -10.65 7.67
N GLY A 105 9.25 -10.89 8.86
CA GLY A 105 9.33 -12.24 9.41
C GLY A 105 7.97 -12.86 9.68
N ALA A 106 7.01 -12.06 10.13
CA ALA A 106 5.64 -12.53 10.36
C ALA A 106 4.94 -12.93 9.04
N TRP A 107 5.08 -12.10 7.99
CA TRP A 107 4.53 -12.37 6.66
C TRP A 107 5.18 -13.57 6.00
N LEU A 108 6.51 -13.65 6.04
CA LEU A 108 7.27 -14.76 5.48
C LEU A 108 6.96 -16.10 6.17
N ASP A 109 6.83 -16.12 7.51
CA ASP A 109 6.41 -17.32 8.24
C ASP A 109 5.00 -17.77 7.80
N TYR A 110 4.09 -16.82 7.57
CA TYR A 110 2.75 -17.12 7.05
C TYR A 110 2.83 -17.68 5.61
N GLU A 111 3.54 -17.02 4.73
CA GLU A 111 3.70 -17.45 3.33
C GLU A 111 4.28 -18.85 3.23
N LEU A 112 5.39 -19.10 3.94
CA LEU A 112 6.02 -20.40 3.94
C LEU A 112 5.08 -21.49 4.48
N HIS A 113 4.38 -21.19 5.58
CA HIS A 113 3.54 -22.18 6.25
C HIS A 113 2.15 -22.35 5.60
N GLU A 114 1.38 -21.26 5.45
CA GLU A 114 -0.02 -21.31 5.02
C GLU A 114 -0.16 -21.36 3.49
N VAL A 115 0.73 -20.67 2.76
CA VAL A 115 0.66 -20.68 1.31
C VAL A 115 1.39 -21.90 0.73
N PHE A 116 2.64 -22.13 1.14
CA PHE A 116 3.49 -23.19 0.57
C PHE A 116 3.55 -24.48 1.40
N GLY A 117 2.95 -24.52 2.58
CA GLY A 117 2.92 -25.73 3.43
C GLY A 117 4.29 -26.19 3.90
N VAL A 118 5.26 -25.28 4.00
CA VAL A 118 6.59 -25.55 4.55
C VAL A 118 6.49 -25.69 6.06
N ARG A 119 6.89 -26.83 6.60
CA ARG A 119 6.80 -27.12 8.04
C ARG A 119 8.14 -26.97 8.76
N GLU A 120 9.25 -27.12 8.05
CA GLU A 120 10.56 -26.90 8.64
C GLU A 120 10.95 -25.42 8.66
N ARG A 121 11.77 -25.05 9.63
CA ARG A 121 12.28 -23.70 9.76
C ARG A 121 13.27 -23.40 8.64
N LEU A 122 13.09 -22.29 7.93
CA LEU A 122 14.03 -21.85 6.91
C LEU A 122 15.36 -21.42 7.53
N SER A 123 16.46 -21.95 7.01
CA SER A 123 17.84 -21.65 7.37
C SER A 123 18.77 -22.03 6.22
N GLY A 124 20.06 -21.70 6.29
CA GLY A 124 21.03 -22.12 5.28
C GLY A 124 21.06 -23.64 5.07
N ASP A 125 20.87 -24.45 6.13
CA ASP A 125 20.89 -25.92 6.05
C ASP A 125 19.61 -26.49 5.42
N THR A 126 18.50 -25.80 5.49
CA THR A 126 17.20 -26.25 4.95
C THR A 126 16.87 -25.61 3.60
N ALA A 127 17.65 -24.63 3.17
CA ALA A 127 17.39 -23.80 2.00
C ALA A 127 17.08 -24.60 0.73
N ALA A 128 17.91 -25.57 0.40
CA ALA A 128 17.76 -26.36 -0.82
C ALA A 128 16.47 -27.18 -0.83
N ARG A 129 16.13 -27.84 0.29
CA ARG A 129 14.92 -28.65 0.41
C ARG A 129 13.66 -27.79 0.34
N VAL A 130 13.66 -26.65 1.03
CA VAL A 130 12.51 -25.71 1.01
C VAL A 130 12.34 -25.13 -0.40
N TYR A 131 13.44 -24.78 -1.08
CA TYR A 131 13.39 -24.32 -2.47
C TYR A 131 12.72 -25.35 -3.37
N ASP A 132 13.18 -26.60 -3.34
CA ASP A 132 12.65 -27.68 -4.19
C ASP A 132 11.17 -27.95 -3.88
N GLN A 133 10.77 -27.95 -2.60
CA GLN A 133 9.38 -28.09 -2.18
C GLN A 133 8.49 -26.98 -2.76
N ILE A 134 8.95 -25.71 -2.74
CA ILE A 134 8.18 -24.59 -3.28
C ILE A 134 8.11 -24.68 -4.81
N VAL A 135 9.22 -24.99 -5.49
CA VAL A 135 9.24 -25.18 -6.96
C VAL A 135 8.25 -26.27 -7.40
N GLU A 136 8.20 -27.39 -6.70
CA GLU A 136 7.25 -28.47 -6.97
C GLU A 136 5.80 -27.96 -6.88
N LYS A 137 5.47 -27.17 -5.83
CA LYS A 137 4.15 -26.58 -5.68
C LYS A 137 3.83 -25.54 -6.76
N LEU A 138 4.77 -24.68 -7.11
CA LEU A 138 4.57 -23.67 -8.14
C LEU A 138 4.32 -24.25 -9.53
N ALA A 139 4.73 -25.49 -9.78
CA ALA A 139 4.43 -26.20 -11.02
C ALA A 139 2.95 -26.65 -11.12
N ALA A 140 2.24 -26.74 -10.00
CA ALA A 140 0.87 -27.22 -9.95
C ALA A 140 -0.14 -26.13 -10.36
N PRO A 141 -1.24 -26.46 -11.06
CA PRO A 141 -2.22 -25.51 -11.55
C PRO A 141 -2.86 -24.64 -10.47
N GLU A 142 -3.03 -25.15 -9.26
CA GLU A 142 -3.59 -24.46 -8.09
C GLU A 142 -2.69 -23.37 -7.52
N PHE A 143 -1.44 -23.28 -7.98
CA PHE A 143 -0.49 -22.21 -7.66
C PHE A 143 -0.32 -21.19 -8.79
N ARG A 144 -1.09 -21.27 -9.85
CA ARG A 144 -1.14 -20.19 -10.85
C ARG A 144 -1.73 -18.92 -10.24
N PRO A 145 -1.36 -17.74 -10.73
CA PRO A 145 -1.79 -16.47 -10.15
C PRO A 145 -3.30 -16.34 -9.93
N ARG A 146 -4.12 -16.70 -10.93
CA ARG A 146 -5.59 -16.61 -10.82
C ARG A 146 -6.16 -17.62 -9.82
N ALA A 147 -5.60 -18.83 -9.75
CA ALA A 147 -6.00 -19.82 -8.75
C ALA A 147 -5.64 -19.38 -7.33
N LEU A 148 -4.46 -18.76 -7.14
CA LEU A 148 -4.07 -18.17 -5.86
C LEU A 148 -4.94 -16.97 -5.49
N PHE A 149 -5.31 -16.12 -6.43
CA PHE A 149 -6.25 -15.01 -6.20
C PHE A 149 -7.58 -15.52 -5.61
N GLU A 150 -8.13 -16.57 -6.20
CA GLU A 150 -9.37 -17.20 -5.71
C GLU A 150 -9.17 -17.89 -4.36
N ARG A 151 -8.07 -18.65 -4.20
CA ARG A 151 -7.71 -19.32 -2.95
C ARG A 151 -7.49 -18.35 -1.78
N PHE A 152 -6.93 -17.16 -2.04
CA PHE A 152 -6.74 -16.11 -1.05
C PHE A 152 -8.03 -15.36 -0.74
N ASN A 153 -9.14 -15.72 -1.39
CA ASN A 153 -10.42 -15.05 -1.26
C ASN A 153 -10.33 -13.54 -1.53
N ILE A 154 -9.57 -13.14 -2.56
CA ILE A 154 -9.47 -11.75 -2.97
C ILE A 154 -10.72 -11.37 -3.76
N GLU A 155 -11.47 -10.38 -3.27
CA GLU A 155 -12.63 -9.82 -3.96
C GLU A 155 -12.23 -8.75 -4.98
N VAL A 156 -11.30 -7.87 -4.56
CA VAL A 156 -10.78 -6.78 -5.40
C VAL A 156 -9.28 -6.63 -5.13
N LEU A 157 -8.51 -6.48 -6.21
CA LEU A 157 -7.10 -6.11 -6.18
C LEU A 157 -6.91 -4.83 -7.00
N ALA A 158 -6.55 -3.74 -6.34
CA ALA A 158 -6.11 -2.52 -7.02
C ALA A 158 -4.60 -2.56 -7.26
N THR A 159 -4.19 -2.16 -8.46
CA THR A 159 -2.80 -1.91 -8.82
C THR A 159 -2.51 -0.40 -8.74
N THR A 160 -1.28 0.01 -8.99
CA THR A 160 -0.91 1.44 -9.03
C THR A 160 -0.20 1.70 -10.35
N ASP A 161 -0.85 2.45 -11.22
CA ASP A 161 -0.47 2.57 -12.62
C ASP A 161 -0.20 4.03 -13.00
N ALA A 162 0.84 4.28 -13.81
CA ALA A 162 1.15 5.63 -14.25
C ALA A 162 0.00 6.24 -15.06
N ALA A 163 -0.24 7.54 -14.91
CA ALA A 163 -1.30 8.24 -15.63
C ALA A 163 -1.23 8.07 -17.17
N THR A 164 -0.04 7.80 -17.68
CA THR A 164 0.24 7.58 -19.11
C THR A 164 0.12 6.11 -19.54
N ASP A 165 -0.11 5.20 -18.61
CA ASP A 165 -0.18 3.75 -18.89
C ASP A 165 -1.39 3.40 -19.76
N GLU A 166 -1.18 2.61 -20.81
CA GLU A 166 -2.25 2.15 -21.71
C GLU A 166 -3.11 1.03 -21.10
N LEU A 167 -2.79 0.56 -19.90
CA LEU A 167 -3.53 -0.45 -19.13
C LEU A 167 -3.80 -1.74 -19.92
N GLU A 168 -2.87 -2.14 -20.77
CA GLU A 168 -3.01 -3.31 -21.67
C GLU A 168 -3.29 -4.60 -20.89
N HIS A 169 -2.66 -4.77 -19.72
CA HIS A 169 -2.88 -5.95 -18.89
C HIS A 169 -4.26 -5.95 -18.23
N HIS A 170 -4.81 -4.79 -17.84
CA HIS A 170 -6.17 -4.68 -17.33
C HIS A 170 -7.19 -4.98 -18.44
N CYS A 171 -6.95 -4.48 -19.65
CA CYS A 171 -7.74 -4.83 -20.81
C CYS A 171 -7.73 -6.34 -21.06
N ALA A 172 -6.55 -6.96 -21.09
CA ALA A 172 -6.39 -8.41 -21.29
C ALA A 172 -7.09 -9.24 -20.21
N ILE A 173 -7.00 -8.83 -18.93
CA ILE A 173 -7.73 -9.49 -17.83
C ILE A 173 -9.23 -9.44 -18.09
N ARG A 174 -9.76 -8.28 -18.42
CA ARG A 174 -11.19 -8.07 -18.69
C ARG A 174 -11.68 -8.89 -19.89
N GLU A 175 -10.91 -8.94 -20.96
CA GLU A 175 -11.21 -9.69 -22.19
C GLU A 175 -11.10 -11.20 -22.00
N SER A 176 -10.29 -11.67 -21.04
CA SER A 176 -10.09 -13.10 -20.77
C SER A 176 -11.35 -13.83 -20.29
N GLY A 177 -12.38 -13.09 -19.84
CA GLY A 177 -13.59 -13.66 -19.24
C GLY A 177 -13.41 -14.21 -17.82
N TRP A 178 -12.20 -14.14 -17.24
CA TRP A 178 -11.97 -14.46 -15.84
C TRP A 178 -12.71 -13.46 -14.92
N LYS A 179 -13.23 -13.94 -13.78
CA LYS A 179 -14.12 -13.16 -12.91
C LYS A 179 -13.40 -12.40 -11.80
N GLY A 180 -12.09 -12.58 -11.66
CA GLY A 180 -11.31 -11.80 -10.69
C GLY A 180 -11.35 -10.30 -11.01
N ARG A 181 -11.60 -9.49 -10.00
CA ARG A 181 -11.69 -8.03 -10.12
C ARG A 181 -10.34 -7.39 -9.85
N VAL A 182 -9.62 -7.00 -10.91
CA VAL A 182 -8.37 -6.25 -10.87
C VAL A 182 -8.63 -4.89 -11.48
N ILE A 183 -8.32 -3.82 -10.73
CA ILE A 183 -8.64 -2.44 -11.11
C ILE A 183 -7.39 -1.56 -11.03
N PRO A 184 -7.21 -0.59 -11.94
CA PRO A 184 -6.10 0.34 -11.87
C PRO A 184 -6.35 1.44 -10.83
N THR A 185 -5.28 2.01 -10.27
CA THR A 185 -5.29 3.27 -9.53
C THR A 185 -4.52 4.31 -10.33
N PHE A 186 -5.13 5.47 -10.55
CA PHE A 186 -4.54 6.55 -11.35
C PHE A 186 -3.43 7.26 -10.58
N ARG A 187 -2.16 7.13 -11.02
CA ARG A 187 -0.99 7.75 -10.39
C ARG A 187 -0.32 8.78 -11.28
N PRO A 188 -0.56 10.08 -11.04
CA PRO A 188 -0.04 11.16 -11.88
C PRO A 188 1.35 11.68 -11.48
N ASP A 189 2.12 11.00 -10.66
CA ASP A 189 3.37 11.51 -10.09
C ASP A 189 4.37 12.05 -11.12
N ALA A 190 4.48 11.40 -12.29
CA ALA A 190 5.34 11.86 -13.37
C ALA A 190 4.90 13.23 -13.95
N LEU A 191 3.59 13.50 -13.92
CA LEU A 191 3.02 14.77 -14.40
C LEU A 191 3.28 15.94 -13.43
N PHE A 192 3.70 15.65 -12.20
CA PHE A 192 4.00 16.63 -11.16
C PHE A 192 5.46 17.04 -11.12
N LYS A 193 6.35 16.21 -11.67
CA LYS A 193 7.81 16.39 -11.64
C LYS A 193 8.30 17.30 -12.75
N ILE A 194 7.81 18.53 -12.77
CA ILE A 194 8.08 19.48 -13.87
C ILE A 194 9.54 19.91 -13.98
N SER A 195 10.37 19.71 -12.97
CA SER A 195 11.81 19.97 -13.01
C SER A 195 12.63 18.75 -13.48
N SER A 196 11.96 17.62 -13.73
CA SER A 196 12.58 16.37 -14.19
C SER A 196 12.54 16.26 -15.71
N PRO A 197 13.59 15.71 -16.35
CA PRO A 197 13.53 15.35 -17.77
C PRO A 197 12.48 14.25 -18.07
N GLU A 198 11.92 13.59 -17.03
CA GLU A 198 10.84 12.62 -17.14
C GLU A 198 9.45 13.27 -17.19
N PHE A 199 9.36 14.61 -17.10
CA PHE A 199 8.06 15.30 -17.17
C PHE A 199 7.35 14.99 -18.50
N ASP A 200 6.11 14.54 -18.38
CA ASP A 200 5.23 14.29 -19.53
C ASP A 200 4.06 15.28 -19.51
N GLY A 201 4.05 16.19 -20.47
CA GLY A 201 2.98 17.17 -20.67
C GLY A 201 1.73 16.59 -21.36
N LEU A 202 1.63 15.27 -21.56
CA LEU A 202 0.52 14.59 -22.24
C LEU A 202 0.22 15.15 -23.65
N GLY A 203 1.27 15.71 -24.34
CA GLY A 203 1.11 16.35 -25.64
C GLY A 203 0.33 17.67 -25.63
N ALA A 204 0.06 18.22 -24.45
CA ALA A 204 -0.67 19.48 -24.29
C ALA A 204 0.18 20.68 -24.75
N ARG A 205 -0.49 21.72 -25.26
CA ARG A 205 0.18 22.94 -25.74
C ARG A 205 0.17 24.06 -24.73
N ASP A 206 -0.77 24.01 -23.80
CA ASP A 206 -0.99 24.97 -22.74
C ASP A 206 -1.53 24.27 -21.48
N TYR A 207 -1.52 24.97 -20.37
CA TYR A 207 -1.96 24.46 -19.09
C TYR A 207 -3.43 23.97 -19.12
N THR A 208 -4.31 24.69 -19.78
CA THR A 208 -5.74 24.33 -19.88
C THR A 208 -5.91 22.98 -20.60
N SER A 209 -5.20 22.78 -21.70
CA SER A 209 -5.23 21.51 -22.44
C SER A 209 -4.54 20.38 -21.66
N PHE A 210 -3.55 20.69 -20.83
CA PHE A 210 -2.91 19.72 -19.94
C PHE A 210 -3.90 19.19 -18.88
N ILE A 211 -4.63 20.06 -18.19
CA ILE A 211 -5.65 19.63 -17.23
C ILE A 211 -6.77 18.83 -17.91
N ARG A 212 -7.15 19.21 -19.14
CA ARG A 212 -8.11 18.43 -19.94
C ARG A 212 -7.60 17.04 -20.24
N ALA A 213 -6.34 16.91 -20.67
CA ALA A 213 -5.72 15.64 -20.96
C ALA A 213 -5.65 14.74 -19.71
N ILE A 214 -5.35 15.31 -18.54
CA ILE A 214 -5.43 14.58 -17.27
C ILE A 214 -6.85 14.07 -17.02
N ALA A 215 -7.87 14.89 -17.22
CA ALA A 215 -9.27 14.49 -17.03
C ALA A 215 -9.68 13.35 -17.99
N GLU A 216 -9.21 13.39 -19.24
CA GLU A 216 -9.44 12.34 -20.23
C GLU A 216 -8.76 11.02 -19.83
N ARG A 217 -7.52 11.08 -19.35
CA ARG A 217 -6.81 9.90 -18.81
C ARG A 217 -7.53 9.31 -17.59
N ARG A 218 -8.00 10.14 -16.66
CA ARG A 218 -8.81 9.69 -15.51
C ARG A 218 -10.10 9.01 -15.96
N ALA A 219 -10.77 9.56 -16.97
CA ALA A 219 -11.98 8.93 -17.55
C ALA A 219 -11.68 7.55 -18.15
N TYR A 220 -10.53 7.39 -18.81
CA TYR A 220 -10.07 6.11 -19.33
C TYR A 220 -9.83 5.08 -18.21
N PHE A 221 -9.11 5.46 -17.15
CA PHE A 221 -8.90 4.60 -15.99
C PHE A 221 -10.24 4.17 -15.35
N LYS A 222 -11.20 5.07 -15.23
CA LYS A 222 -12.54 4.75 -14.70
C LYS A 222 -13.28 3.74 -15.55
N GLN A 223 -13.15 3.77 -16.89
CA GLN A 223 -13.75 2.76 -17.76
C GLN A 223 -13.20 1.35 -17.47
N LEU A 224 -11.97 1.26 -16.96
CA LEU A 224 -11.36 0.00 -16.53
C LEU A 224 -11.58 -0.31 -15.03
N GLY A 225 -12.37 0.49 -14.34
CA GLY A 225 -12.83 0.22 -12.98
C GLY A 225 -12.08 0.97 -11.88
N ALA A 226 -11.22 1.93 -12.23
CA ALA A 226 -10.54 2.77 -11.22
C ALA A 226 -11.54 3.49 -10.32
N THR A 227 -11.30 3.43 -9.02
CA THR A 227 -12.09 4.12 -8.00
C THR A 227 -11.28 5.14 -7.22
N ALA A 228 -9.96 5.15 -7.38
CA ALA A 228 -9.05 6.00 -6.62
C ALA A 228 -7.92 6.57 -7.51
N THR A 229 -7.36 7.68 -7.02
CA THR A 229 -6.08 8.23 -7.47
C THR A 229 -5.05 8.08 -6.35
N ASP A 230 -3.75 8.12 -6.69
CA ASP A 230 -2.67 8.07 -5.72
C ASP A 230 -1.61 9.14 -6.02
N HIS A 231 -1.24 9.90 -5.00
CA HIS A 231 -0.29 11.01 -5.11
C HIS A 231 0.83 10.83 -4.07
N ALA A 232 2.04 10.49 -4.52
CA ALA A 232 3.21 10.43 -3.65
C ALA A 232 3.93 11.78 -3.67
N VAL A 233 3.95 12.46 -2.52
CA VAL A 233 4.57 13.77 -2.35
C VAL A 233 5.50 13.80 -1.15
N LEU A 234 6.55 14.62 -1.21
CA LEU A 234 7.44 14.80 -0.05
C LEU A 234 6.71 15.53 1.06
N GLU A 235 5.96 16.59 0.72
CA GLU A 235 5.09 17.34 1.63
C GLU A 235 3.71 17.53 1.01
N PRO A 236 2.62 17.43 1.78
CA PRO A 236 1.26 17.57 1.26
C PRO A 236 0.86 19.05 1.13
N TYR A 237 1.77 19.87 0.59
CA TYR A 237 1.57 21.29 0.42
C TYR A 237 0.56 21.56 -0.69
N THR A 238 -0.45 22.38 -0.40
CA THR A 238 -1.53 22.76 -1.33
C THR A 238 -1.65 24.26 -1.44
N ALA A 239 -1.76 24.76 -2.68
CA ALA A 239 -1.95 26.18 -2.97
C ALA A 239 -2.59 26.34 -4.35
N LEU A 240 -3.44 27.35 -4.53
CA LEU A 240 -3.93 27.74 -5.84
C LEU A 240 -3.00 28.81 -6.43
N LEU A 241 -2.55 28.59 -7.66
CA LEU A 241 -1.86 29.60 -8.45
C LEU A 241 -2.85 30.39 -9.28
N PRO A 242 -2.57 31.67 -9.60
CA PRO A 242 -3.23 32.35 -10.71
C PRO A 242 -3.04 31.60 -12.02
N GLU A 243 -4.02 31.64 -12.91
CA GLU A 243 -3.98 30.89 -14.19
C GLU A 243 -2.74 31.24 -15.03
N GLU A 244 -2.41 32.54 -15.11
CA GLU A 244 -1.21 33.02 -15.82
C GLU A 244 0.09 32.44 -15.26
N GLU A 245 0.13 32.19 -13.95
CA GLU A 245 1.28 31.60 -13.30
C GLU A 245 1.36 30.08 -13.54
N ALA A 246 0.24 29.38 -13.45
CA ALA A 246 0.16 27.96 -13.78
C ALA A 246 0.59 27.71 -15.24
N GLU A 247 0.10 28.53 -16.18
CA GLU A 247 0.51 28.51 -17.58
C GLU A 247 2.03 28.71 -17.72
N ARG A 248 2.57 29.74 -17.07
CA ARG A 248 4.00 30.03 -17.14
C ARG A 248 4.86 28.87 -16.61
N LEU A 249 4.47 28.24 -15.53
CA LEU A 249 5.18 27.09 -14.98
C LEU A 249 5.08 25.88 -15.89
N PHE A 250 3.93 25.65 -16.50
CA PHE A 250 3.73 24.59 -17.46
C PHE A 250 4.64 24.78 -18.69
N GLN A 251 4.71 25.98 -19.25
CA GLN A 251 5.59 26.29 -20.39
C GLN A 251 7.07 26.08 -20.03
N ARG A 252 7.50 26.54 -18.84
CA ARG A 252 8.86 26.27 -18.34
C ARG A 252 9.17 24.77 -18.22
N ALA A 253 8.18 23.98 -17.82
CA ALA A 253 8.31 22.53 -17.75
C ALA A 253 8.53 21.93 -19.16
N CYS A 254 7.73 22.35 -20.14
CA CYS A 254 7.85 21.90 -21.53
C CYS A 254 9.20 22.29 -22.16
N GLU A 255 9.78 23.41 -21.73
CA GLU A 255 11.11 23.89 -22.17
C GLU A 255 12.26 23.22 -21.38
N GLY A 256 12.00 22.41 -20.37
CA GLY A 256 13.02 21.83 -19.49
C GLY A 256 13.74 22.88 -18.62
N ALA A 257 13.09 24.02 -18.37
CA ALA A 257 13.62 25.17 -17.65
C ALA A 257 13.01 25.35 -16.23
N ALA A 258 12.14 24.44 -15.81
CA ALA A 258 11.54 24.50 -14.49
C ALA A 258 12.56 24.18 -13.40
N THR A 259 12.47 24.91 -12.29
CA THR A 259 13.32 24.72 -11.10
C THR A 259 12.62 23.84 -10.05
N PRO A 260 13.34 23.32 -9.05
CA PRO A 260 12.70 22.61 -7.94
C PRO A 260 11.65 23.46 -7.16
N ASP A 261 11.83 24.79 -7.09
CA ASP A 261 10.82 25.68 -6.48
C ASP A 261 9.57 25.80 -7.36
N ASP A 262 9.75 25.88 -8.69
CA ASP A 262 8.63 25.83 -9.62
C ASP A 262 7.86 24.50 -9.49
N GLU A 263 8.56 23.38 -9.39
CA GLU A 263 7.95 22.07 -9.18
C GLU A 263 7.16 22.01 -7.89
N ARG A 264 7.72 22.49 -6.78
CA ARG A 264 7.02 22.52 -5.50
C ARG A 264 5.70 23.32 -5.58
N ARG A 265 5.72 24.47 -6.23
CA ARG A 265 4.56 25.34 -6.39
C ARG A 265 3.53 24.76 -7.35
N PHE A 266 3.99 24.16 -8.44
CA PHE A 266 3.12 23.53 -9.43
C PHE A 266 2.48 22.26 -8.86
N THR A 267 3.23 21.44 -8.11
CA THR A 267 2.70 20.28 -7.38
C THR A 267 1.58 20.68 -6.42
N ALA A 268 1.80 21.78 -5.65
CA ALA A 268 0.79 22.28 -4.72
C ALA A 268 -0.50 22.67 -5.44
N HIS A 269 -0.38 23.29 -6.60
CA HIS A 269 -1.51 23.67 -7.45
C HIS A 269 -2.20 22.45 -8.06
N LEU A 270 -1.43 21.50 -8.60
CA LEU A 270 -1.99 20.27 -9.16
C LEU A 270 -2.73 19.42 -8.13
N LEU A 271 -2.30 19.39 -6.87
CA LEU A 271 -3.06 18.72 -5.82
C LEU A 271 -4.47 19.35 -5.64
N MET A 272 -4.59 20.66 -5.79
CA MET A 272 -5.90 21.34 -5.77
C MET A 272 -6.75 20.97 -6.99
N GLU A 273 -6.14 20.92 -8.19
CA GLU A 273 -6.81 20.47 -9.43
C GLU A 273 -7.27 19.01 -9.32
N MET A 274 -6.41 18.12 -8.81
CA MET A 274 -6.75 16.71 -8.60
C MET A 274 -7.93 16.56 -7.61
N ALA A 275 -7.99 17.37 -6.56
CA ALA A 275 -9.13 17.38 -5.63
C ALA A 275 -10.42 17.81 -6.32
N GLY A 276 -10.37 18.86 -7.16
CA GLY A 276 -11.50 19.31 -7.97
C GLY A 276 -11.98 18.22 -8.95
N LEU A 277 -11.05 17.58 -9.65
CA LEU A 277 -11.38 16.46 -10.54
C LEU A 277 -11.94 15.25 -9.77
N SER A 278 -11.42 14.95 -8.57
CA SER A 278 -11.92 13.87 -7.73
C SER A 278 -13.34 14.13 -7.22
N LEU A 279 -13.68 15.39 -6.92
CA LEU A 279 -15.05 15.75 -6.62
C LEU A 279 -15.96 15.57 -7.85
N ALA A 280 -15.49 15.99 -9.05
CA ALA A 280 -16.28 15.92 -10.28
C ALA A 280 -16.51 14.48 -10.78
N ASP A 281 -15.49 13.62 -10.74
CA ASP A 281 -15.57 12.26 -11.27
C ASP A 281 -15.84 11.19 -10.21
N GLY A 282 -15.78 11.54 -8.93
CA GLY A 282 -16.06 10.67 -7.81
C GLY A 282 -14.93 9.70 -7.46
N MET A 283 -13.72 9.84 -8.00
CA MET A 283 -12.59 9.03 -7.54
C MET A 283 -12.07 9.49 -6.19
N VAL A 284 -11.72 8.53 -5.34
CA VAL A 284 -11.11 8.77 -4.03
C VAL A 284 -9.69 9.29 -4.22
N MET A 285 -9.37 10.43 -3.61
CA MET A 285 -8.02 10.98 -3.66
C MET A 285 -7.17 10.42 -2.52
N GLN A 286 -6.06 9.78 -2.83
CA GLN A 286 -5.08 9.33 -1.84
C GLN A 286 -3.84 10.23 -1.89
N ILE A 287 -3.30 10.58 -0.72
CA ILE A 287 -2.01 11.29 -0.60
C ILE A 287 -1.09 10.47 0.30
N HIS A 288 0.03 10.02 -0.27
CA HIS A 288 1.14 9.37 0.41
C HIS A 288 2.26 10.40 0.61
N ALA A 289 2.39 10.93 1.82
CA ALA A 289 3.32 12.02 2.11
C ALA A 289 4.46 11.59 3.04
N GLY A 290 5.61 12.26 2.90
CA GLY A 290 6.71 12.17 3.86
C GLY A 290 7.76 11.10 3.55
N ALA A 291 7.87 10.61 2.32
CA ALA A 291 8.94 9.73 1.88
C ALA A 291 10.02 10.50 1.12
N LEU A 292 11.22 10.60 1.68
CA LEU A 292 12.41 11.02 0.95
C LEU A 292 12.92 9.84 0.14
N ARG A 293 12.54 9.83 -1.13
CA ARG A 293 12.85 8.74 -2.06
C ARG A 293 14.34 8.64 -2.36
N ASN A 294 14.82 7.40 -2.51
CA ASN A 294 16.18 7.10 -2.97
C ASN A 294 17.29 7.78 -2.15
N HIS A 295 17.12 7.84 -0.81
CA HIS A 295 18.05 8.50 0.11
C HIS A 295 19.51 8.00 -0.05
N ASN A 296 19.70 6.71 -0.31
CA ASN A 296 21.02 6.14 -0.62
C ASN A 296 21.33 6.32 -2.11
N ARG A 297 21.97 7.45 -2.43
CA ARG A 297 22.28 7.84 -3.80
C ARG A 297 23.12 6.81 -4.55
N ALA A 298 24.12 6.20 -3.89
CA ALA A 298 24.97 5.21 -4.53
C ALA A 298 24.21 3.95 -4.94
N VAL A 299 23.21 3.54 -4.14
CA VAL A 299 22.32 2.43 -4.47
C VAL A 299 21.41 2.81 -5.64
N PHE A 300 20.81 4.00 -5.57
CA PHE A 300 19.93 4.48 -6.63
C PHE A 300 20.63 4.60 -8.00
N GLU A 301 21.82 5.20 -8.05
CA GLU A 301 22.58 5.35 -9.29
C GLU A 301 22.97 4.00 -9.92
N ARG A 302 23.13 2.95 -9.10
CA ARG A 302 23.55 1.62 -9.58
C ARG A 302 22.40 0.66 -9.88
N PHE A 303 21.32 0.72 -9.12
CA PHE A 303 20.25 -0.28 -9.14
C PHE A 303 18.86 0.31 -9.42
N GLY A 304 18.72 1.62 -9.48
CA GLY A 304 17.45 2.28 -9.69
C GLY A 304 16.62 2.48 -8.41
N PRO A 305 15.34 2.85 -8.56
CA PRO A 305 14.41 3.04 -7.44
C PRO A 305 14.00 1.74 -6.78
N ASP A 306 13.26 1.84 -5.67
CA ASP A 306 12.61 0.71 -4.99
C ASP A 306 13.54 -0.34 -4.36
N MET A 307 14.75 0.07 -4.04
CA MET A 307 15.75 -0.78 -3.37
C MET A 307 15.66 -0.70 -1.83
N GLY A 308 14.54 -0.21 -1.29
CA GLY A 308 14.35 -0.02 0.15
C GLY A 308 15.10 1.17 0.74
N GLY A 309 15.55 2.10 -0.10
CA GLY A 309 16.30 3.29 0.28
C GLY A 309 15.46 4.53 0.57
N ASP A 310 14.15 4.40 0.73
CA ASP A 310 13.25 5.51 1.04
C ASP A 310 13.19 5.73 2.57
N ILE A 311 13.37 6.97 3.00
CA ILE A 311 13.48 7.32 4.43
C ILE A 311 12.38 8.32 4.80
N PRO A 312 11.68 8.12 5.93
CA PRO A 312 10.71 9.07 6.44
C PRO A 312 11.30 10.44 6.75
N VAL A 313 10.52 11.50 6.49
CA VAL A 313 10.82 12.86 6.93
C VAL A 313 9.68 13.41 7.78
N ALA A 314 9.99 14.38 8.63
CA ALA A 314 8.96 15.11 9.38
C ALA A 314 7.97 15.76 8.40
N THR A 315 6.68 15.55 8.63
CA THR A 315 5.63 15.98 7.72
C THR A 315 4.63 16.87 8.45
N GLU A 316 4.19 17.94 7.80
CA GLU A 316 3.21 18.88 8.33
C GLU A 316 1.95 18.87 7.47
N PHE A 317 0.82 18.51 8.05
CA PHE A 317 -0.45 18.39 7.36
C PHE A 317 -1.39 19.57 7.62
N THR A 318 -1.38 20.12 8.82
CA THR A 318 -2.39 21.09 9.29
C THR A 318 -2.43 22.35 8.43
N ARG A 319 -1.26 22.96 8.20
CA ARG A 319 -1.17 24.18 7.38
C ARG A 319 -1.13 23.86 5.90
N ASN A 320 -0.42 22.80 5.55
CA ASN A 320 -0.21 22.40 4.18
C ASN A 320 -1.51 22.00 3.47
N LEU A 321 -2.41 21.29 4.16
CA LEU A 321 -3.70 20.89 3.58
C LEU A 321 -4.81 21.94 3.77
N ARG A 322 -4.54 23.02 4.51
CA ARG A 322 -5.60 24.00 4.83
C ARG A 322 -6.31 24.55 3.58
N PRO A 323 -5.61 24.99 2.51
CA PRO A 323 -6.28 25.49 1.31
C PRO A 323 -7.20 24.44 0.65
N LEU A 324 -6.76 23.19 0.60
CA LEU A 324 -7.55 22.08 0.05
C LEU A 324 -8.79 21.79 0.91
N LEU A 325 -8.62 21.72 2.22
CA LEU A 325 -9.69 21.39 3.14
C LEU A 325 -10.71 22.53 3.31
N GLU A 326 -10.28 23.79 3.25
CA GLU A 326 -11.19 24.94 3.22
C GLU A 326 -12.11 24.90 1.99
N ARG A 327 -11.59 24.43 0.84
CA ARG A 327 -12.34 24.40 -0.41
C ARG A 327 -13.19 23.13 -0.56
N TYR A 328 -12.67 21.96 -0.21
CA TYR A 328 -13.30 20.67 -0.52
C TYR A 328 -13.61 19.81 0.73
N GLY A 329 -13.01 20.11 1.88
CA GLY A 329 -13.06 19.25 3.07
C GLY A 329 -14.45 19.02 3.65
N ASN A 330 -15.39 19.92 3.38
CA ASN A 330 -16.78 19.84 3.84
C ASN A 330 -17.75 19.27 2.78
N ASP A 331 -17.27 19.00 1.57
CA ASP A 331 -18.11 18.45 0.51
C ASP A 331 -18.31 16.93 0.70
N PRO A 332 -19.55 16.43 0.83
CA PRO A 332 -19.82 15.02 1.03
C PRO A 332 -19.49 14.15 -0.18
N GLY A 333 -19.35 14.75 -1.37
CA GLY A 333 -18.93 14.06 -2.59
C GLY A 333 -17.43 13.78 -2.66
N PHE A 334 -16.62 14.54 -1.90
CA PHE A 334 -15.17 14.42 -1.88
C PHE A 334 -14.70 13.41 -0.81
N THR A 335 -13.72 12.59 -1.14
CA THR A 335 -13.08 11.68 -0.19
C THR A 335 -11.56 11.79 -0.35
N LEU A 336 -10.88 12.15 0.74
CA LEU A 336 -9.42 12.29 0.84
C LEU A 336 -8.88 11.29 1.85
N VAL A 337 -8.04 10.37 1.41
CA VAL A 337 -7.34 9.40 2.26
C VAL A 337 -5.90 9.86 2.46
N LEU A 338 -5.49 10.05 3.72
CA LEU A 338 -4.18 10.55 4.08
C LEU A 338 -3.31 9.43 4.67
N PHE A 339 -2.13 9.24 4.07
CA PHE A 339 -1.08 8.35 4.56
C PHE A 339 0.12 9.16 5.04
N THR A 340 0.86 8.64 6.00
CA THR A 340 2.07 9.26 6.53
C THR A 340 3.11 8.23 6.91
N LEU A 341 4.38 8.62 6.78
CA LEU A 341 5.52 7.92 7.39
C LEU A 341 5.97 8.58 8.71
N ASP A 342 5.38 9.71 9.08
CA ASP A 342 5.64 10.39 10.34
C ASP A 342 4.55 10.04 11.37
N GLU A 343 4.79 9.00 12.15
CA GLU A 343 3.85 8.51 13.16
C GLU A 343 3.54 9.57 14.26
N SER A 344 4.39 10.61 14.41
CA SER A 344 4.14 11.70 15.34
C SER A 344 2.94 12.57 14.94
N THR A 345 2.55 12.54 13.66
CA THR A 345 1.40 13.30 13.15
C THR A 345 0.05 12.67 13.45
N TYR A 346 -0.01 11.39 13.81
CA TYR A 346 -1.27 10.69 14.02
C TYR A 346 -2.19 11.40 15.02
N SER A 347 -1.72 11.63 16.25
CA SER A 347 -2.52 12.30 17.28
C SER A 347 -2.47 13.82 17.19
N ARG A 348 -1.35 14.39 16.69
CA ARG A 348 -1.17 15.84 16.63
C ARG A 348 -1.99 16.50 15.53
N GLU A 349 -2.14 15.86 14.37
CA GLU A 349 -2.71 16.47 13.17
C GLU A 349 -3.78 15.62 12.50
N LEU A 350 -3.44 14.37 12.14
CA LEU A 350 -4.28 13.56 11.26
C LEU A 350 -5.59 13.15 11.92
N ALA A 351 -5.57 12.69 13.18
CA ALA A 351 -6.78 12.34 13.89
C ALA A 351 -7.70 13.55 14.13
N PRO A 352 -7.21 14.73 14.58
CA PRO A 352 -8.00 15.94 14.62
C PRO A 352 -8.59 16.37 13.28
N LEU A 353 -7.82 16.31 12.18
CA LEU A 353 -8.30 16.63 10.84
C LEU A 353 -9.41 15.67 10.39
N ALA A 354 -9.20 14.37 10.55
CA ALA A 354 -10.20 13.37 10.19
C ALA A 354 -11.44 13.43 11.09
N GLY A 355 -11.27 13.75 12.37
CA GLY A 355 -12.37 13.93 13.33
C GLY A 355 -13.20 15.18 13.08
N HIS A 356 -12.70 16.13 12.27
CA HIS A 356 -13.39 17.39 11.98
C HIS A 356 -13.95 17.45 10.55
N TYR A 357 -13.14 17.13 9.53
CA TYR A 357 -13.56 17.28 8.13
C TYR A 357 -14.30 16.03 7.62
N PRO A 358 -15.54 16.17 7.09
CA PRO A 358 -16.29 15.05 6.53
C PRO A 358 -15.55 14.25 5.45
N ALA A 359 -14.81 14.94 4.57
CA ALA A 359 -14.08 14.33 3.47
C ALA A 359 -12.87 13.48 3.88
N VAL A 360 -12.23 13.77 5.03
CA VAL A 360 -10.96 13.17 5.40
C VAL A 360 -11.14 11.78 6.00
N ARG A 361 -10.31 10.85 5.56
CA ARG A 361 -10.11 9.51 6.12
C ARG A 361 -8.63 9.27 6.38
N LEU A 362 -8.32 8.49 7.41
CA LEU A 362 -6.94 8.05 7.68
C LEU A 362 -6.68 6.76 6.92
N GLY A 363 -5.63 6.75 6.11
CA GLY A 363 -5.07 5.53 5.57
C GLY A 363 -4.54 4.63 6.70
N PRO A 364 -4.46 3.31 6.49
CA PRO A 364 -3.82 2.42 7.46
C PRO A 364 -2.33 2.75 7.64
N PRO A 365 -1.69 2.20 8.69
CA PRO A 365 -0.24 2.34 8.84
C PRO A 365 0.49 1.92 7.58
N TRP A 366 1.31 2.83 7.09
CA TRP A 366 2.08 2.67 5.87
C TRP A 366 3.53 2.33 6.24
N TRP A 367 4.39 2.07 5.29
CA TRP A 367 5.80 1.69 5.45
C TRP A 367 6.37 1.90 6.87
N PHE A 368 7.10 0.94 7.39
CA PHE A 368 7.69 0.86 8.74
C PHE A 368 6.66 0.79 9.89
N HIS A 369 5.44 1.25 9.69
CA HIS A 369 4.36 1.26 10.67
C HIS A 369 3.28 0.19 10.39
N ASP A 370 3.35 -0.49 9.25
CA ASP A 370 2.56 -1.68 8.88
C ASP A 370 3.04 -2.94 9.64
N SER A 371 3.39 -2.77 10.89
CA SER A 371 3.95 -3.74 11.82
C SER A 371 3.03 -3.95 13.01
N MET A 372 3.26 -5.03 13.80
CA MET A 372 2.45 -5.32 14.98
C MET A 372 2.33 -4.09 15.89
N GLU A 373 3.46 -3.55 16.32
CA GLU A 373 3.48 -2.40 17.21
C GLU A 373 3.07 -1.09 16.54
N GLY A 374 3.37 -0.91 15.26
CA GLY A 374 2.93 0.25 14.50
C GLY A 374 1.42 0.32 14.34
N MET A 375 0.76 -0.80 14.01
CA MET A 375 -0.70 -0.91 13.92
C MET A 375 -1.36 -0.64 15.28
N ARG A 376 -0.80 -1.20 16.39
CA ARG A 376 -1.30 -0.95 17.74
C ARG A 376 -1.24 0.55 18.07
N ARG A 377 -0.07 1.18 17.90
CA ARG A 377 0.10 2.63 18.17
C ARG A 377 -0.80 3.50 17.29
N PHE A 378 -1.01 3.13 16.04
CA PHE A 378 -1.95 3.84 15.16
C PHE A 378 -3.35 3.86 15.75
N ARG A 379 -3.89 2.69 16.15
CA ARG A 379 -5.21 2.61 16.77
C ARG A 379 -5.31 3.41 18.07
N GLU A 380 -4.30 3.31 18.94
CA GLU A 380 -4.24 4.06 20.21
C GLU A 380 -4.23 5.58 19.99
N ARG A 381 -3.52 6.05 18.95
CA ARG A 381 -3.35 7.49 18.70
C ARG A 381 -4.47 8.13 17.89
N THR A 382 -5.30 7.34 17.23
CA THR A 382 -6.32 7.87 16.31
C THR A 382 -7.75 7.64 16.78
N THR A 383 -8.03 6.53 17.45
CA THR A 383 -9.40 6.10 17.73
C THR A 383 -10.14 7.06 18.66
N GLU A 384 -9.51 7.55 19.73
CA GLU A 384 -10.16 8.44 20.70
C GLU A 384 -10.59 9.80 20.10
N THR A 385 -9.88 10.27 19.06
CA THR A 385 -10.14 11.58 18.44
C THR A 385 -10.96 11.46 17.16
N ALA A 386 -10.68 10.46 16.30
CA ALA A 386 -11.30 10.34 14.99
C ALA A 386 -12.33 9.20 14.92
N SER A 387 -12.37 8.29 15.90
CA SER A 387 -13.06 7.02 15.79
C SER A 387 -12.46 6.10 14.70
N ILE A 388 -12.65 4.79 14.82
CA ILE A 388 -12.25 3.83 13.79
C ILE A 388 -12.97 4.10 12.45
N TYR A 389 -14.17 4.65 12.50
CA TYR A 389 -15.01 4.93 11.32
C TYR A 389 -14.50 6.09 10.44
N LYS A 390 -13.47 6.79 10.88
CA LYS A 390 -12.76 7.80 10.08
C LYS A 390 -11.45 7.26 9.51
N THR A 391 -11.25 5.94 9.54
CA THR A 391 -10.15 5.25 8.85
C THR A 391 -10.64 4.60 7.56
N ALA A 392 -9.74 4.34 6.63
CA ALA A 392 -10.05 3.73 5.33
C ALA A 392 -10.04 2.18 5.36
N GLY A 393 -10.00 1.58 6.55
CA GLY A 393 -9.83 0.14 6.70
C GLY A 393 -8.35 -0.27 6.58
N PHE A 394 -8.06 -1.38 5.91
CA PHE A 394 -6.70 -1.87 5.68
C PHE A 394 -6.42 -2.04 4.18
N ASN A 395 -5.19 -1.79 3.77
CA ASN A 395 -4.62 -2.17 2.49
C ASN A 395 -3.27 -2.87 2.73
N ASP A 396 -2.92 -3.80 1.87
CA ASP A 396 -1.67 -4.54 2.01
C ASP A 396 -0.45 -3.82 1.44
N ASP A 397 -0.65 -2.91 0.48
CA ASP A 397 0.39 -2.08 -0.16
C ASP A 397 1.65 -2.87 -0.51
N THR A 398 1.47 -4.00 -1.20
CA THR A 398 2.57 -4.92 -1.49
C THR A 398 2.78 -5.16 -2.98
N ARG A 399 4.03 -5.48 -3.35
CA ARG A 399 4.40 -6.03 -4.67
C ARG A 399 4.45 -7.54 -4.66
N ALA A 400 4.63 -8.14 -3.46
CA ALA A 400 4.73 -9.57 -3.29
C ALA A 400 3.33 -10.20 -3.22
N PHE A 401 2.87 -10.78 -4.32
CA PHE A 401 1.51 -11.32 -4.45
C PHE A 401 1.14 -12.32 -3.35
N CYS A 402 2.05 -13.22 -2.99
CA CYS A 402 1.82 -14.22 -1.94
C CYS A 402 1.79 -13.62 -0.52
N SER A 403 2.27 -12.38 -0.33
CA SER A 403 2.24 -11.67 0.94
C SER A 403 0.87 -11.07 1.29
N ILE A 404 -0.01 -10.87 0.31
CA ILE A 404 -1.34 -10.28 0.51
C ILE A 404 -2.11 -10.94 1.67
N PRO A 405 -2.36 -12.25 1.67
CA PRO A 405 -3.13 -12.88 2.76
C PRO A 405 -2.41 -12.79 4.12
N ALA A 406 -1.07 -12.82 4.14
CA ALA A 406 -0.29 -12.69 5.36
C ALA A 406 -0.46 -11.31 6.01
N ARG A 407 -0.45 -10.25 5.21
CA ARG A 407 -0.64 -8.86 5.66
C ARG A 407 -2.05 -8.64 6.19
N HIS A 408 -3.07 -9.16 5.52
CA HIS A 408 -4.46 -9.10 5.97
C HIS A 408 -4.69 -9.93 7.25
N ASP A 409 -4.09 -11.12 7.38
CA ASP A 409 -4.16 -11.92 8.61
C ASP A 409 -3.58 -11.14 9.79
N LEU A 410 -2.40 -10.55 9.61
CA LEU A 410 -1.75 -9.74 10.64
C LEU A 410 -2.61 -8.55 11.05
N ALA A 411 -3.13 -7.79 10.09
CA ALA A 411 -3.96 -6.62 10.37
C ALA A 411 -5.25 -6.99 11.14
N ARG A 412 -5.94 -8.05 10.70
CA ARG A 412 -7.15 -8.55 11.38
C ARG A 412 -6.87 -8.99 12.82
N ARG A 413 -5.71 -9.62 13.08
CA ARG A 413 -5.28 -9.99 14.43
C ARG A 413 -4.97 -8.78 15.29
N MET A 414 -4.28 -7.78 14.74
CA MET A 414 -3.93 -6.57 15.48
C MET A 414 -5.16 -5.74 15.81
N ASP A 415 -6.11 -5.61 14.89
CA ASP A 415 -7.39 -4.93 15.15
C ASP A 415 -8.24 -5.68 16.20
N ALA A 416 -8.33 -7.01 16.08
CA ALA A 416 -9.02 -7.84 17.08
C ALA A 416 -8.38 -7.71 18.48
N ASN A 417 -7.06 -7.67 18.54
CA ASN A 417 -6.33 -7.50 19.82
C ASN A 417 -6.56 -6.11 20.44
N PHE A 418 -6.54 -5.05 19.64
CA PHE A 418 -6.85 -3.70 20.09
C PHE A 418 -8.27 -3.61 20.64
N LEU A 419 -9.27 -4.11 19.91
CA LEU A 419 -10.66 -4.12 20.33
C LEU A 419 -10.88 -5.00 21.57
N GLY A 420 -10.20 -6.15 21.65
CA GLY A 420 -10.20 -7.01 22.84
C GLY A 420 -9.71 -6.27 24.09
N GLY A 421 -8.69 -5.41 23.94
CA GLY A 421 -8.22 -4.54 25.01
C GLY A 421 -9.23 -3.49 25.44
N LEU A 422 -10.02 -2.92 24.51
CA LEU A 422 -11.11 -1.99 24.85
C LEU A 422 -12.24 -2.68 25.62
N VAL A 423 -12.61 -3.90 25.21
CA VAL A 423 -13.63 -4.70 25.92
C VAL A 423 -13.16 -5.07 27.32
N ALA A 424 -11.93 -5.56 27.48
CA ALA A 424 -11.39 -5.96 28.77
C ALA A 424 -11.30 -4.79 29.77
N ARG A 425 -11.16 -3.55 29.26
CA ARG A 425 -11.19 -2.32 30.07
C ARG A 425 -12.59 -1.72 30.22
N HIS A 426 -13.63 -2.37 29.74
CA HIS A 426 -15.03 -1.90 29.78
C HIS A 426 -15.26 -0.54 29.09
N VAL A 427 -14.47 -0.21 28.05
CA VAL A 427 -14.65 0.99 27.21
C VAL A 427 -15.76 0.78 26.20
N ILE A 428 -15.87 -0.44 25.65
CA ILE A 428 -16.94 -0.88 24.75
C ILE A 428 -17.41 -2.28 25.17
N ASP A 429 -18.59 -2.70 24.73
CA ASP A 429 -19.05 -4.07 24.89
C ASP A 429 -18.59 -5.01 23.75
N GLU A 430 -18.78 -6.33 23.94
CA GLU A 430 -18.37 -7.31 22.91
C GLU A 430 -19.19 -7.16 21.62
N SER A 431 -20.44 -6.69 21.69
CA SER A 431 -21.28 -6.48 20.50
C SER A 431 -20.78 -5.30 19.65
N ASP A 432 -20.31 -4.23 20.28
CA ASP A 432 -19.65 -3.11 19.62
C ASP A 432 -18.34 -3.58 18.97
N ALA A 433 -17.51 -4.33 19.71
CA ALA A 433 -16.25 -4.84 19.21
C ALA A 433 -16.42 -5.72 17.95
N ARG A 434 -17.46 -6.57 17.89
CA ARG A 434 -17.77 -7.39 16.71
C ARG A 434 -18.12 -6.53 15.49
N ARG A 435 -18.97 -5.51 15.66
CA ARG A 435 -19.31 -4.57 14.58
C ARG A 435 -18.07 -3.81 14.10
N MET A 436 -17.25 -3.33 15.04
CA MET A 436 -16.01 -2.61 14.72
C MET A 436 -14.97 -3.49 14.01
N ALA A 437 -14.79 -4.74 14.46
CA ALA A 437 -13.86 -5.68 13.81
C ALA A 437 -14.26 -5.96 12.36
N ARG A 438 -15.55 -6.21 12.12
CA ARG A 438 -16.08 -6.41 10.76
C ARG A 438 -15.91 -5.14 9.89
N ALA A 439 -16.22 -3.97 10.45
CA ALA A 439 -16.05 -2.71 9.77
C ALA A 439 -14.59 -2.49 9.35
N LEU A 440 -13.63 -2.71 10.25
CA LEU A 440 -12.20 -2.55 9.97
C LEU A 440 -11.68 -3.54 8.93
N ALA A 441 -12.11 -4.80 9.02
CA ALA A 441 -11.62 -5.85 8.13
C ALA A 441 -12.20 -5.79 6.71
N TYR A 442 -13.37 -5.15 6.50
CA TYR A 442 -14.08 -5.23 5.22
C TYR A 442 -14.90 -3.99 4.86
N GLU A 443 -15.83 -3.54 5.73
CA GLU A 443 -16.85 -2.58 5.32
C GLU A 443 -16.30 -1.17 5.07
N LEU A 444 -15.33 -0.72 5.88
CA LEU A 444 -14.73 0.61 5.75
C LEU A 444 -13.92 0.73 4.45
N VAL A 445 -13.22 -0.33 4.04
CA VAL A 445 -12.52 -0.35 2.76
C VAL A 445 -13.50 -0.18 1.62
N LYS A 446 -14.55 -1.01 1.58
CA LYS A 446 -15.57 -0.95 0.53
C LYS A 446 -16.27 0.40 0.45
N THR A 447 -16.67 0.93 1.60
CA THR A 447 -17.38 2.22 1.66
C THR A 447 -16.45 3.37 1.25
N THR A 448 -15.20 3.39 1.76
CA THR A 448 -14.26 4.46 1.48
C THR A 448 -13.87 4.50 0.01
N TYR A 449 -13.56 3.35 -0.59
CA TYR A 449 -13.10 3.24 -1.98
C TYR A 449 -14.23 3.01 -2.99
N ARG A 450 -15.50 2.97 -2.55
CA ARG A 450 -16.68 2.80 -3.42
C ARG A 450 -16.60 1.50 -4.26
N LEU A 451 -16.18 0.39 -3.61
CA LEU A 451 -15.94 -0.93 -4.20
C LEU A 451 -17.14 -1.89 -4.07
#